data_05ec5b1177e569aa806334d0c081313d
#
_entry.id   05ec5b1177e569aa806334d0c081313d
#
_cell.length_a   1.000
_cell.length_b   1.000
_cell.length_c   1.000
_cell.angle_alpha   90.00
_cell.angle_beta   90.00
_cell.angle_gamma   90.00
#
_symmetry.space_group_name_H-M   'P 1'
#
loop_
_entity.id
_entity.type
_entity.pdbx_description
1 polymer ?
#
loop_
_entity_poly.entity_id
_entity_poly.type
_entity_poly.pdbx_seq_one_letter_code
_entity_poly.pdbx_strand_id
1 'polypeptide(L)'
;MRLPDAVLPRDVVSAGRTAAVVVGAGSAVTFTYEVIGLVVGRSASTPGSVVLTAVLTLALVPLAVQFWRAPERLPVWLFPLTAVLGVLWVVVTDVLSADASAGGQMGLAYAVAYAAGHFRRRFAWSIWALAAVGDAIVVLSVLPLEVALTDLVVVASALAMLTFVLLTSGGHQERLVQRLDAMASVDPLTGLATRRVLERALGALPGHADVGLVLVDLDRFKALNDRFGHPVGDAALVHVARLVRGVVREGDTVARWGGDEIAVLLPAPAAEVARRAAALHAAVRDTPLTWGDRTVPLSVSVGVAHAPRGSGDLARLYAAADVALYDAKESGRDRVASRPIEAAEQPVS
;
A
#
# COMPACT_ATOMS: atom_id res chain seq x y z
N MET A 1 4.46 -11.63 21.24
CA MET A 1 3.04 -11.93 20.90
C MET A 1 2.72 -11.22 19.60
N ARG A 2 2.45 -11.94 18.51
CA ARG A 2 2.08 -11.31 17.21
C ARG A 2 0.59 -10.96 17.28
N LEU A 3 0.26 -9.72 17.01
CA LEU A 3 -1.13 -9.29 16.91
C LEU A 3 -1.78 -9.92 15.66
N PRO A 4 -3.10 -10.24 15.71
CA PRO A 4 -3.82 -10.68 14.53
C PRO A 4 -3.81 -9.60 13.45
N ASP A 5 -3.71 -10.00 12.19
CA ASP A 5 -3.72 -9.05 11.03
C ASP A 5 -4.93 -8.12 10.99
N ALA A 6 -6.05 -8.53 11.60
CA ALA A 6 -7.26 -7.73 11.66
C ALA A 6 -7.12 -6.45 12.49
N VAL A 7 -6.14 -6.41 13.40
CA VAL A 7 -5.91 -5.33 14.37
C VAL A 7 -4.70 -4.46 13.97
N LEU A 8 -4.02 -4.80 12.87
CA LEU A 8 -2.89 -4.02 12.37
C LEU A 8 -3.40 -2.85 11.49
N PRO A 9 -2.79 -1.65 11.61
CA PRO A 9 -3.11 -0.54 10.72
C PRO A 9 -2.69 -0.89 9.28
N ARG A 10 -3.45 -0.41 8.30
CA ARG A 10 -3.16 -0.57 6.86
C ARG A 10 -1.89 0.17 6.46
N ASP A 11 -1.69 1.35 7.02
CA ASP A 11 -0.50 2.19 6.87
C ASP A 11 -0.16 2.83 8.22
N VAL A 12 1.02 2.51 8.73
CA VAL A 12 1.51 2.96 10.05
C VAL A 12 1.74 4.47 10.07
N VAL A 13 2.24 5.06 8.97
CA VAL A 13 2.53 6.49 8.90
C VAL A 13 1.24 7.31 8.91
N SER A 14 0.29 6.94 8.07
CA SER A 14 -1.01 7.60 8.00
C SER A 14 -1.80 7.43 9.30
N ALA A 15 -1.85 6.21 9.85
CA ALA A 15 -2.50 5.93 11.14
C ALA A 15 -1.87 6.74 12.28
N GLY A 16 -0.52 6.87 12.29
CA GLY A 16 0.19 7.65 13.30
C GLY A 16 -0.16 9.14 13.23
N ARG A 17 -0.13 9.73 12.06
CA ARG A 17 -0.51 11.16 11.91
C ARG A 17 -1.95 11.42 12.34
N THR A 18 -2.88 10.55 11.98
CA THR A 18 -4.27 10.67 12.43
C THR A 18 -4.40 10.44 13.93
N ALA A 19 -3.69 9.46 14.51
CA ALA A 19 -3.64 9.26 15.95
C ALA A 19 -3.12 10.50 16.70
N ALA A 20 -2.10 11.16 16.17
CA ALA A 20 -1.57 12.42 16.73
C ALA A 20 -2.65 13.51 16.78
N VAL A 21 -3.43 13.65 15.71
CA VAL A 21 -4.55 14.63 15.67
C VAL A 21 -5.64 14.22 16.64
N VAL A 22 -6.05 12.95 16.66
CA VAL A 22 -7.13 12.48 17.56
C VAL A 22 -6.74 12.65 19.03
N VAL A 23 -5.50 12.27 19.38
CA VAL A 23 -5.01 12.42 20.77
C VAL A 23 -4.82 13.89 21.13
N GLY A 24 -4.16 14.67 20.28
CA GLY A 24 -3.84 16.07 20.55
C GLY A 24 -5.09 16.98 20.53
N ALA A 25 -5.85 16.93 19.43
CA ALA A 25 -7.06 17.75 19.30
C ALA A 25 -8.19 17.27 20.24
N GLY A 26 -8.36 15.94 20.38
CA GLY A 26 -9.37 15.40 21.28
C GLY A 26 -9.17 15.82 22.74
N SER A 27 -7.92 15.72 23.24
CA SER A 27 -7.61 16.19 24.60
C SER A 27 -7.76 17.71 24.77
N ALA A 28 -7.37 18.49 23.75
CA ALA A 28 -7.54 19.95 23.77
C ALA A 28 -9.04 20.36 23.76
N VAL A 29 -9.88 19.65 23.00
CA VAL A 29 -11.34 19.87 22.99
C VAL A 29 -11.93 19.56 24.36
N THR A 30 -11.58 18.43 24.99
CA THR A 30 -12.03 18.06 26.33
C THR A 30 -11.63 19.13 27.35
N PHE A 31 -10.38 19.60 27.33
CA PHE A 31 -9.93 20.68 28.22
C PHE A 31 -10.72 21.98 28.00
N THR A 32 -10.92 22.37 26.73
CA THR A 32 -11.69 23.59 26.40
C THR A 32 -13.13 23.47 26.88
N TYR A 33 -13.75 22.31 26.73
CA TYR A 33 -15.10 22.03 27.21
C TYR A 33 -15.22 22.16 28.71
N GLU A 34 -14.26 21.68 29.50
CA GLU A 34 -14.23 21.84 30.96
C GLU A 34 -14.05 23.30 31.37
N VAL A 35 -13.18 24.05 30.68
CA VAL A 35 -13.00 25.50 30.96
C VAL A 35 -14.29 26.26 30.69
N ILE A 36 -14.96 26.03 29.58
CA ILE A 36 -16.23 26.63 29.23
C ILE A 36 -17.31 26.26 30.30
N GLY A 37 -17.37 24.98 30.66
CA GLY A 37 -18.27 24.45 31.66
C GLY A 37 -18.13 25.19 33.02
N LEU A 38 -16.89 25.38 33.45
CA LEU A 38 -16.59 26.12 34.69
C LEU A 38 -17.02 27.60 34.58
N VAL A 39 -16.76 28.28 33.46
CA VAL A 39 -17.13 29.69 33.24
C VAL A 39 -18.64 29.87 33.19
N VAL A 40 -19.37 28.94 32.58
CA VAL A 40 -20.85 28.98 32.45
C VAL A 40 -21.54 28.50 33.73
N GLY A 41 -20.80 27.95 34.69
CA GLY A 41 -21.35 27.52 35.99
C GLY A 41 -22.02 26.14 35.94
N ARG A 42 -21.55 25.23 35.09
CA ARG A 42 -22.01 23.82 35.11
C ARG A 42 -21.61 23.18 36.43
N SER A 43 -22.53 22.46 37.06
CA SER A 43 -22.29 21.78 38.33
C SER A 43 -21.22 20.69 38.28
N ALA A 44 -21.03 20.08 37.11
CA ALA A 44 -20.04 19.03 36.90
C ALA A 44 -18.62 19.56 36.66
N SER A 45 -18.45 20.79 36.14
CA SER A 45 -17.15 21.41 35.91
C SER A 45 -16.64 22.14 37.14
N THR A 46 -15.53 21.67 37.67
CA THR A 46 -14.90 22.24 38.89
C THR A 46 -13.49 22.74 38.56
N PRO A 47 -12.88 23.61 39.37
CA PRO A 47 -11.47 23.98 39.22
C PRO A 47 -10.55 22.75 39.23
N GLY A 48 -10.91 21.71 39.98
CA GLY A 48 -10.17 20.46 40.04
C GLY A 48 -10.22 19.65 38.73
N SER A 49 -11.40 19.59 38.08
CA SER A 49 -11.54 18.88 36.79
C SER A 49 -10.80 19.61 35.67
N VAL A 50 -10.81 20.96 35.68
CA VAL A 50 -10.04 21.76 34.71
C VAL A 50 -8.53 21.55 34.88
N VAL A 51 -8.04 21.55 36.13
CA VAL A 51 -6.59 21.25 36.38
C VAL A 51 -6.25 19.84 35.95
N LEU A 52 -7.08 18.85 36.25
CA LEU A 52 -6.85 17.45 35.86
C LEU A 52 -6.78 17.29 34.32
N THR A 53 -7.75 17.85 33.60
CA THR A 53 -7.79 17.78 32.15
C THR A 53 -6.62 18.53 31.50
N ALA A 54 -6.19 19.67 32.07
CA ALA A 54 -4.98 20.38 31.63
C ALA A 54 -3.74 19.53 31.79
N VAL A 55 -3.54 18.89 32.95
CA VAL A 55 -2.38 18.01 33.21
C VAL A 55 -2.37 16.81 32.25
N LEU A 56 -3.54 16.17 32.05
CA LEU A 56 -3.65 15.04 31.12
C LEU A 56 -3.40 15.45 29.68
N THR A 57 -3.94 16.59 29.24
CA THR A 57 -3.67 17.13 27.89
C THR A 57 -2.17 17.36 27.69
N LEU A 58 -1.51 18.02 28.63
CA LEU A 58 -0.05 18.25 28.57
C LEU A 58 0.76 16.94 28.57
N ALA A 59 0.33 15.95 29.36
CA ALA A 59 0.98 14.65 29.42
C ALA A 59 0.86 13.86 28.09
N LEU A 60 -0.20 14.08 27.30
CA LEU A 60 -0.40 13.44 26.00
C LEU A 60 0.36 14.12 24.84
N VAL A 61 0.82 15.37 25.01
CA VAL A 61 1.57 16.09 23.97
C VAL A 61 2.79 15.32 23.46
N PRO A 62 3.69 14.77 24.30
CA PRO A 62 4.82 14.01 23.82
C PRO A 62 4.42 12.80 22.97
N LEU A 63 3.36 12.10 23.36
CA LEU A 63 2.83 10.97 22.61
C LEU A 63 2.27 11.40 21.24
N ALA A 64 1.50 12.48 21.20
CA ALA A 64 0.98 13.05 19.96
C ALA A 64 2.12 13.49 19.02
N VAL A 65 3.16 14.15 19.56
CA VAL A 65 4.37 14.53 18.81
C VAL A 65 5.08 13.30 18.26
N GLN A 66 5.20 12.21 19.05
CA GLN A 66 5.84 10.97 18.61
C GLN A 66 5.04 10.28 17.50
N PHE A 67 3.72 10.21 17.61
CA PHE A 67 2.83 9.72 16.56
C PHE A 67 2.97 10.53 15.26
N TRP A 68 3.18 11.84 15.36
CA TRP A 68 3.33 12.72 14.19
C TRP A 68 4.69 12.59 13.51
N ARG A 69 5.79 12.62 14.31
CA ARG A 69 7.16 12.71 13.79
C ARG A 69 7.79 11.37 13.42
N ALA A 70 7.50 10.34 14.18
CA ALA A 70 8.15 9.03 14.02
C ALA A 70 7.23 7.87 14.42
N PRO A 71 6.07 7.71 13.74
CA PRO A 71 5.11 6.66 14.06
C PRO A 71 5.70 5.26 13.93
N GLU A 72 6.64 5.05 13.02
CA GLU A 72 7.32 3.77 12.78
C GLU A 72 8.17 3.28 13.96
N ARG A 73 8.55 4.19 14.86
CA ARG A 73 9.30 3.86 16.09
C ARG A 73 8.40 3.40 17.24
N LEU A 74 7.09 3.60 17.10
CA LEU A 74 6.13 3.20 18.11
C LEU A 74 5.76 1.71 17.98
N PRO A 75 5.50 1.03 19.11
CA PRO A 75 5.00 -0.34 19.07
C PRO A 75 3.66 -0.42 18.34
N VAL A 76 3.50 -1.38 17.44
CA VAL A 76 2.33 -1.51 16.57
C VAL A 76 1.02 -1.68 17.35
N TRP A 77 1.07 -2.29 18.55
CA TRP A 77 -0.10 -2.46 19.42
C TRP A 77 -0.65 -1.14 19.98
N LEU A 78 0.13 -0.06 19.94
CA LEU A 78 -0.31 1.24 20.44
C LEU A 78 -1.40 1.86 19.55
N PHE A 79 -1.38 1.58 18.24
CA PHE A 79 -2.35 2.12 17.29
C PHE A 79 -3.79 1.64 17.55
N PRO A 80 -4.09 0.33 17.61
CA PRO A 80 -5.43 -0.12 17.97
C PRO A 80 -5.81 0.26 19.40
N LEU A 81 -4.86 0.29 20.34
CA LEU A 81 -5.10 0.74 21.70
C LEU A 81 -5.58 2.20 21.76
N THR A 82 -5.06 3.08 20.91
CA THR A 82 -5.50 4.47 20.81
C THR A 82 -7.01 4.58 20.54
N ALA A 83 -7.55 3.75 19.64
CA ALA A 83 -8.98 3.74 19.35
C ALA A 83 -9.81 3.29 20.58
N VAL A 84 -9.37 2.22 21.25
CA VAL A 84 -10.05 1.69 22.44
C VAL A 84 -10.01 2.71 23.59
N LEU A 85 -8.83 3.26 23.88
CA LEU A 85 -8.66 4.27 24.93
C LEU A 85 -9.43 5.55 24.61
N GLY A 86 -9.57 5.92 23.35
CA GLY A 86 -10.38 7.07 22.94
C GLY A 86 -11.85 6.88 23.28
N VAL A 87 -12.43 5.70 23.03
CA VAL A 87 -13.81 5.40 23.44
C VAL A 87 -13.94 5.41 24.97
N LEU A 88 -13.04 4.70 25.67
CA LEU A 88 -13.08 4.62 27.13
C LEU A 88 -12.94 5.98 27.80
N TRP A 89 -12.08 6.84 27.26
CA TRP A 89 -11.90 8.22 27.73
C TRP A 89 -13.23 8.99 27.70
N VAL A 90 -13.92 9.00 26.55
CA VAL A 90 -15.20 9.68 26.38
C VAL A 90 -16.24 9.13 27.35
N VAL A 91 -16.41 7.80 27.39
CA VAL A 91 -17.40 7.17 28.28
C VAL A 91 -17.15 7.50 29.74
N VAL A 92 -15.90 7.42 30.20
CA VAL A 92 -15.55 7.71 31.60
C VAL A 92 -15.78 9.18 31.93
N THR A 93 -15.38 10.10 31.05
CA THR A 93 -15.59 11.53 31.27
C THR A 93 -17.10 11.88 31.32
N ASP A 94 -17.88 11.34 30.39
CA ASP A 94 -19.32 11.63 30.30
C ASP A 94 -20.12 11.06 31.49
N VAL A 95 -19.76 9.83 31.94
CA VAL A 95 -20.36 9.27 33.17
C VAL A 95 -20.00 10.07 34.39
N LEU A 96 -18.72 10.48 34.54
CA LEU A 96 -18.30 11.28 35.73
C LEU A 96 -18.88 12.69 35.74
N SER A 97 -19.06 13.30 34.57
CA SER A 97 -19.67 14.62 34.43
C SER A 97 -21.21 14.59 34.36
N ALA A 98 -21.81 13.41 34.34
CA ALA A 98 -23.22 13.19 34.05
C ALA A 98 -23.68 13.94 32.78
N ASP A 99 -22.84 13.92 31.74
CA ASP A 99 -23.07 14.64 30.49
C ASP A 99 -23.49 13.65 29.37
N ALA A 100 -24.78 13.62 29.10
CA ALA A 100 -25.35 12.89 27.95
C ALA A 100 -25.68 13.85 26.78
N SER A 101 -24.98 14.98 26.68
CA SER A 101 -25.21 15.94 25.60
C SER A 101 -24.57 15.41 24.28
N ALA A 102 -25.12 15.87 23.15
CA ALA A 102 -24.54 15.60 21.84
C ALA A 102 -23.07 16.03 21.73
N GLY A 103 -22.64 17.03 22.52
CA GLY A 103 -21.25 17.49 22.58
C GLY A 103 -20.32 16.46 23.19
N GLY A 104 -20.68 15.79 24.28
CA GLY A 104 -19.92 14.68 24.87
C GLY A 104 -19.82 13.51 23.93
N GLN A 105 -20.97 13.05 23.43
CA GLN A 105 -21.07 11.90 22.53
C GLN A 105 -20.28 12.05 21.21
N MET A 106 -20.09 13.29 20.70
CA MET A 106 -19.26 13.55 19.52
C MET A 106 -17.82 13.03 19.65
N GLY A 107 -17.31 12.93 20.88
CA GLY A 107 -15.99 12.35 21.14
C GLY A 107 -15.85 10.90 20.65
N LEU A 108 -16.93 10.11 20.69
CA LEU A 108 -16.96 8.74 20.19
C LEU A 108 -16.71 8.66 18.67
N ALA A 109 -17.15 9.68 17.92
CA ALA A 109 -16.97 9.74 16.47
C ALA A 109 -15.49 9.78 16.08
N TYR A 110 -14.61 10.40 16.87
CA TYR A 110 -13.17 10.45 16.58
C TYR A 110 -12.53 9.06 16.63
N ALA A 111 -12.84 8.28 17.66
CA ALA A 111 -12.31 6.92 17.79
C ALA A 111 -12.84 5.99 16.69
N VAL A 112 -14.14 6.11 16.36
CA VAL A 112 -14.78 5.34 15.29
C VAL A 112 -14.22 5.72 13.93
N ALA A 113 -14.06 7.02 13.63
CA ALA A 113 -13.50 7.50 12.37
C ALA A 113 -12.03 7.08 12.21
N TYR A 114 -11.23 7.16 13.27
CA TYR A 114 -9.86 6.67 13.27
C TYR A 114 -9.80 5.16 12.97
N ALA A 115 -10.63 4.36 13.63
CA ALA A 115 -10.67 2.92 13.40
C ALA A 115 -11.13 2.57 11.97
N ALA A 116 -12.18 3.22 11.46
CA ALA A 116 -12.72 2.97 10.13
C ALA A 116 -11.77 3.41 9.01
N GLY A 117 -11.02 4.50 9.20
CA GLY A 117 -10.07 5.02 8.22
C GLY A 117 -8.80 4.19 8.09
N HIS A 118 -8.29 3.61 9.18
CA HIS A 118 -6.95 3.03 9.21
C HIS A 118 -6.88 1.53 9.45
N PHE A 119 -7.98 0.88 9.85
CA PHE A 119 -7.97 -0.55 10.18
C PHE A 119 -8.89 -1.36 9.27
N ARG A 120 -8.81 -2.70 9.38
CA ARG A 120 -9.67 -3.61 8.64
C ARG A 120 -11.11 -3.58 9.16
N ARG A 121 -12.07 -3.91 8.31
CA ARG A 121 -13.51 -3.85 8.60
C ARG A 121 -13.92 -4.46 9.94
N ARG A 122 -13.36 -5.63 10.30
CA ARG A 122 -13.70 -6.31 11.56
C ARG A 122 -13.35 -5.48 12.78
N PHE A 123 -12.17 -4.87 12.81
CA PHE A 123 -11.74 -4.02 13.91
C PHE A 123 -12.55 -2.71 13.96
N ALA A 124 -12.80 -2.07 12.81
CA ALA A 124 -13.62 -0.87 12.77
C ALA A 124 -15.02 -1.10 13.35
N TRP A 125 -15.68 -2.19 12.97
CA TRP A 125 -16.98 -2.55 13.53
C TRP A 125 -16.92 -2.93 15.02
N SER A 126 -15.82 -3.51 15.52
CA SER A 126 -15.68 -3.75 16.96
C SER A 126 -15.54 -2.45 17.77
N ILE A 127 -14.86 -1.43 17.23
CA ILE A 127 -14.78 -0.11 17.86
C ILE A 127 -16.14 0.61 17.82
N TRP A 128 -16.88 0.50 16.71
CA TRP A 128 -18.26 0.98 16.66
C TRP A 128 -19.13 0.32 17.75
N ALA A 129 -19.07 -1.01 17.88
CA ALA A 129 -19.84 -1.73 18.90
C ALA A 129 -19.43 -1.31 20.32
N LEU A 130 -18.13 -1.13 20.57
CA LEU A 130 -17.62 -0.63 21.85
C LEU A 130 -18.16 0.80 22.14
N ALA A 131 -18.16 1.68 21.14
CA ALA A 131 -18.69 3.02 21.25
C ALA A 131 -20.20 3.02 21.52
N ALA A 132 -20.97 2.19 20.83
CA ALA A 132 -22.42 2.07 21.04
C ALA A 132 -22.76 1.53 22.45
N VAL A 133 -21.99 0.56 22.95
CA VAL A 133 -22.15 0.07 24.34
C VAL A 133 -21.75 1.16 25.34
N GLY A 134 -20.67 1.88 25.08
CA GLY A 134 -20.23 3.00 25.91
C GLY A 134 -21.28 4.12 25.98
N ASP A 135 -21.84 4.50 24.83
CA ASP A 135 -22.92 5.47 24.72
C ASP A 135 -24.16 5.01 25.53
N ALA A 136 -24.56 3.75 25.37
CA ALA A 136 -25.66 3.17 26.13
C ALA A 136 -25.44 3.27 27.66
N ILE A 137 -24.23 3.04 28.14
CA ILE A 137 -23.88 3.20 29.56
C ILE A 137 -24.10 4.65 30.01
N VAL A 138 -23.61 5.61 29.21
CA VAL A 138 -23.76 7.06 29.52
C VAL A 138 -25.23 7.46 29.55
N VAL A 139 -25.96 7.26 28.45
CA VAL A 139 -27.33 7.77 28.32
C VAL A 139 -28.31 7.10 29.29
N LEU A 140 -28.17 5.78 29.56
CA LEU A 140 -29.02 5.07 30.52
C LEU A 140 -28.71 5.44 31.96
N SER A 141 -27.51 5.94 32.27
CA SER A 141 -27.15 6.40 33.61
C SER A 141 -27.62 7.82 33.89
N VAL A 142 -27.85 8.65 32.88
CA VAL A 142 -28.11 10.09 33.02
C VAL A 142 -29.54 10.48 32.63
N LEU A 143 -30.10 9.84 31.58
CA LEU A 143 -31.36 10.23 30.95
C LEU A 143 -32.54 9.34 31.39
N PRO A 144 -33.77 9.83 31.37
CA PRO A 144 -34.95 8.99 31.46
C PRO A 144 -34.99 7.96 30.31
N LEU A 145 -35.50 6.74 30.59
CA LEU A 145 -35.43 5.61 29.66
C LEU A 145 -35.99 5.96 28.25
N GLU A 146 -37.07 6.67 28.14
CA GLU A 146 -37.68 7.04 26.86
C GLU A 146 -36.75 7.92 25.99
N VAL A 147 -36.07 8.88 26.64
CA VAL A 147 -35.11 9.76 25.98
C VAL A 147 -33.83 8.99 25.65
N ALA A 148 -33.32 8.17 26.57
CA ALA A 148 -32.12 7.39 26.41
C ALA A 148 -32.24 6.42 25.23
N LEU A 149 -33.38 5.74 25.09
CA LEU A 149 -33.59 4.81 23.95
C LEU A 149 -33.59 5.53 22.59
N THR A 150 -34.18 6.72 22.54
CA THR A 150 -34.21 7.52 21.31
C THR A 150 -32.80 8.00 20.96
N ASP A 151 -32.07 8.53 21.94
CA ASP A 151 -30.71 9.02 21.78
C ASP A 151 -29.75 7.90 21.32
N LEU A 152 -29.80 6.74 21.97
CA LEU A 152 -29.01 5.57 21.62
C LEU A 152 -29.20 5.15 20.14
N VAL A 153 -30.45 5.11 19.66
CA VAL A 153 -30.74 4.77 18.27
C VAL A 153 -30.12 5.78 17.31
N VAL A 154 -30.25 7.07 17.62
CA VAL A 154 -29.72 8.15 16.78
C VAL A 154 -28.19 8.10 16.73
N VAL A 155 -27.53 8.05 17.89
CA VAL A 155 -26.07 8.07 17.97
C VAL A 155 -25.48 6.79 17.40
N ALA A 156 -25.98 5.61 17.78
CA ALA A 156 -25.47 4.35 17.23
C ALA A 156 -25.65 4.26 15.72
N SER A 157 -26.78 4.72 15.16
CA SER A 157 -27.00 4.74 13.72
C SER A 157 -26.09 5.74 12.99
N ALA A 158 -25.86 6.91 13.55
CA ALA A 158 -24.96 7.92 13.02
C ALA A 158 -23.50 7.41 12.98
N LEU A 159 -23.02 6.80 14.07
CA LEU A 159 -21.71 6.18 14.14
C LEU A 159 -21.57 4.97 13.20
N ALA A 160 -22.63 4.16 13.03
CA ALA A 160 -22.66 3.07 12.06
C ALA A 160 -22.56 3.59 10.62
N MET A 161 -23.31 4.64 10.30
CA MET A 161 -23.24 5.27 8.98
C MET A 161 -21.87 5.88 8.70
N LEU A 162 -21.28 6.57 9.68
CA LEU A 162 -19.91 7.08 9.57
C LEU A 162 -18.90 5.94 9.29
N THR A 163 -18.99 4.85 10.07
CA THR A 163 -18.15 3.66 9.86
C THR A 163 -18.31 3.10 8.46
N PHE A 164 -19.55 2.93 8.01
CA PHE A 164 -19.86 2.40 6.68
C PHE A 164 -19.31 3.28 5.55
N VAL A 165 -19.54 4.58 5.62
CA VAL A 165 -19.06 5.54 4.60
C VAL A 165 -17.54 5.54 4.52
N LEU A 166 -16.83 5.60 5.66
CA LEU A 166 -15.38 5.61 5.67
C LEU A 166 -14.78 4.28 5.14
N LEU A 167 -15.36 3.14 5.52
CA LEU A 167 -14.91 1.84 5.02
C LEU A 167 -15.14 1.66 3.51
N THR A 168 -16.20 2.24 2.95
CA THR A 168 -16.49 2.17 1.52
C THR A 168 -15.70 3.18 0.70
N SER A 169 -15.49 4.38 1.21
CA SER A 169 -14.72 5.45 0.54
C SER A 169 -13.24 5.08 0.38
N GLY A 170 -12.61 4.50 1.40
CA GLY A 170 -11.21 4.08 1.32
C GLY A 170 -10.97 3.04 0.22
N GLY A 171 -11.88 2.07 0.08
CA GLY A 171 -11.78 1.07 -0.99
C GLY A 171 -12.01 1.62 -2.40
N HIS A 172 -12.71 2.75 -2.55
CA HIS A 172 -12.91 3.40 -3.84
C HIS A 172 -11.64 4.13 -4.33
N GLN A 173 -10.94 4.80 -3.44
CA GLN A 173 -9.69 5.50 -3.76
C GLN A 173 -8.59 4.53 -4.17
N GLU A 174 -8.41 3.42 -3.45
CA GLU A 174 -7.44 2.39 -3.81
C GLU A 174 -7.71 1.80 -5.21
N ARG A 175 -8.98 1.53 -5.52
CA ARG A 175 -9.38 1.03 -6.85
C ARG A 175 -9.16 2.06 -7.97
N LEU A 176 -9.37 3.35 -7.68
CA LEU A 176 -9.16 4.42 -8.66
C LEU A 176 -7.67 4.58 -8.96
N VAL A 177 -6.81 4.59 -7.94
CA VAL A 177 -5.36 4.61 -8.11
C VAL A 177 -4.89 3.39 -8.91
N GLN A 178 -5.33 2.18 -8.56
CA GLN A 178 -5.01 0.96 -9.31
C GLN A 178 -5.48 1.02 -10.77
N ARG A 179 -6.65 1.64 -11.04
CA ARG A 179 -7.12 1.83 -12.41
C ARG A 179 -6.29 2.84 -13.18
N LEU A 180 -5.87 3.93 -12.53
CA LEU A 180 -4.99 4.94 -13.14
C LEU A 180 -3.62 4.33 -13.44
N ASP A 181 -3.04 3.57 -12.52
CA ASP A 181 -1.79 2.85 -12.73
C ASP A 181 -1.93 1.80 -13.86
N ALA A 182 -3.06 1.08 -13.89
CA ALA A 182 -3.35 0.15 -14.99
C ALA A 182 -3.58 0.85 -16.33
N MET A 183 -3.93 2.13 -16.37
CA MET A 183 -4.04 2.94 -17.59
C MET A 183 -2.70 3.54 -18.05
N ALA A 184 -1.71 3.59 -17.17
CA ALA A 184 -0.40 4.11 -17.52
C ALA A 184 0.22 3.25 -18.65
N SER A 185 0.67 3.91 -19.69
CA SER A 185 1.36 3.26 -20.81
C SER A 185 2.87 3.17 -20.61
N VAL A 186 3.38 3.92 -19.62
CA VAL A 186 4.81 4.07 -19.33
C VAL A 186 5.04 3.91 -17.84
N ASP A 187 6.05 3.14 -17.48
CA ASP A 187 6.51 2.99 -16.10
C ASP A 187 7.21 4.28 -15.63
N PRO A 188 6.80 4.88 -14.52
CA PRO A 188 7.31 6.19 -14.10
C PRO A 188 8.77 6.18 -13.64
N LEU A 189 9.29 5.03 -13.19
CA LEU A 189 10.68 4.91 -12.76
C LEU A 189 11.63 4.76 -13.94
N THR A 190 11.35 3.79 -14.82
CA THR A 190 12.27 3.40 -15.89
C THR A 190 11.98 4.08 -17.21
N GLY A 191 10.79 4.67 -17.36
CA GLY A 191 10.30 5.21 -18.61
C GLY A 191 10.06 4.14 -19.70
N LEU A 192 10.13 2.87 -19.38
CA LEU A 192 9.77 1.77 -20.29
C LEU A 192 8.25 1.69 -20.44
N ALA A 193 7.79 1.00 -21.49
CA ALA A 193 6.38 0.66 -21.59
C ALA A 193 5.95 -0.21 -20.38
N THR A 194 4.66 -0.21 -20.09
CA THR A 194 4.10 -1.17 -19.12
C THR A 194 3.78 -2.50 -19.80
N ARG A 195 3.62 -3.56 -19.00
CA ARG A 195 3.18 -4.90 -19.46
C ARG A 195 2.01 -4.82 -20.44
N ARG A 196 1.02 -3.97 -20.17
CA ARG A 196 -0.17 -3.79 -21.00
C ARG A 196 0.14 -3.27 -22.41
N VAL A 197 1.18 -2.46 -22.56
CA VAL A 197 1.63 -2.00 -23.88
C VAL A 197 2.23 -3.15 -24.65
N LEU A 198 3.02 -4.01 -24.00
CA LEU A 198 3.60 -5.19 -24.60
C LEU A 198 2.52 -6.20 -25.03
N GLU A 199 1.49 -6.43 -24.20
CA GLU A 199 0.31 -7.25 -24.55
C GLU A 199 -0.39 -6.75 -25.82
N ARG A 200 -0.61 -5.42 -25.92
CA ARG A 200 -1.21 -4.80 -27.11
C ARG A 200 -0.30 -4.89 -28.33
N ALA A 201 1.00 -4.70 -28.15
CA ALA A 201 1.96 -4.80 -29.23
C ALA A 201 1.97 -6.22 -29.84
N LEU A 202 1.96 -7.26 -29.00
CA LEU A 202 1.85 -8.63 -29.48
C LEU A 202 0.54 -8.89 -30.23
N GLY A 203 -0.59 -8.43 -29.70
CA GLY A 203 -1.90 -8.58 -30.35
C GLY A 203 -2.04 -7.82 -31.67
N ALA A 204 -1.17 -6.83 -31.93
CA ALA A 204 -1.13 -6.08 -33.17
C ALA A 204 -0.21 -6.72 -34.23
N LEU A 205 0.58 -7.73 -33.87
CA LEU A 205 1.45 -8.41 -34.84
C LEU A 205 0.62 -9.24 -35.83
N PRO A 206 1.05 -9.32 -37.10
CA PRO A 206 0.42 -10.21 -38.07
C PRO A 206 0.44 -11.65 -37.59
N GLY A 207 -0.68 -12.39 -37.77
CA GLY A 207 -0.81 -13.78 -37.33
C GLY A 207 0.18 -14.80 -37.96
N HIS A 208 1.03 -14.37 -38.86
CA HIS A 208 2.10 -15.17 -39.49
C HIS A 208 3.50 -14.66 -39.12
N ALA A 209 3.65 -13.72 -38.21
CA ALA A 209 4.92 -13.17 -37.78
C ALA A 209 5.65 -14.16 -36.84
N ASP A 210 6.94 -14.29 -37.00
CA ASP A 210 7.82 -14.89 -35.99
C ASP A 210 7.94 -13.91 -34.82
N VAL A 211 7.87 -14.39 -33.59
CA VAL A 211 7.93 -13.54 -32.40
C VAL A 211 8.78 -14.18 -31.31
N GLY A 212 9.68 -13.39 -30.73
CA GLY A 212 10.42 -13.76 -29.53
C GLY A 212 10.02 -12.89 -28.34
N LEU A 213 10.05 -13.49 -27.16
CA LEU A 213 9.97 -12.81 -25.87
C LEU A 213 11.26 -13.05 -25.10
N VAL A 214 11.89 -11.97 -24.67
CA VAL A 214 13.09 -12.00 -23.84
C VAL A 214 12.73 -11.41 -22.48
N LEU A 215 12.90 -12.18 -21.42
CA LEU A 215 12.77 -11.74 -20.04
C LEU A 215 14.17 -11.48 -19.49
N VAL A 216 14.35 -10.32 -18.86
CA VAL A 216 15.60 -9.88 -18.25
C VAL A 216 15.31 -9.59 -16.78
N ASP A 217 16.04 -10.21 -15.88
CA ASP A 217 15.90 -10.07 -14.44
C ASP A 217 17.24 -9.68 -13.82
N LEU A 218 17.23 -8.66 -12.96
CA LEU A 218 18.43 -8.14 -12.32
C LEU A 218 18.88 -9.08 -11.19
N ASP A 219 20.00 -9.72 -11.36
CA ASP A 219 20.52 -10.71 -10.42
C ASP A 219 20.75 -10.08 -9.03
N ARG A 220 20.24 -10.78 -7.99
CA ARG A 220 20.41 -10.42 -6.60
C ARG A 220 19.94 -9.01 -6.25
N PHE A 221 18.90 -8.51 -6.94
CA PHE A 221 18.37 -7.15 -6.75
C PHE A 221 18.02 -6.84 -5.30
N LYS A 222 17.44 -7.81 -4.57
CA LYS A 222 17.16 -7.66 -3.13
C LYS A 222 18.45 -7.41 -2.33
N ALA A 223 19.52 -8.18 -2.59
CA ALA A 223 20.80 -8.01 -1.90
C ALA A 223 21.47 -6.65 -2.23
N LEU A 224 21.25 -6.15 -3.46
CA LEU A 224 21.67 -4.79 -3.86
C LEU A 224 20.95 -3.74 -3.01
N ASN A 225 19.62 -3.84 -2.88
CA ASN A 225 18.81 -2.96 -2.05
C ASN A 225 19.20 -3.03 -0.57
N ASP A 226 19.39 -4.24 -0.05
CA ASP A 226 19.76 -4.46 1.36
C ASP A 226 21.15 -3.86 1.68
N ARG A 227 22.06 -3.87 0.70
CA ARG A 227 23.42 -3.35 0.86
C ARG A 227 23.57 -1.85 0.66
N PHE A 228 22.88 -1.28 -0.34
CA PHE A 228 23.09 0.10 -0.79
C PHE A 228 21.87 1.00 -0.64
N GLY A 229 20.73 0.45 -0.24
CA GLY A 229 19.45 1.14 -0.12
C GLY A 229 18.65 1.20 -1.41
N HIS A 230 17.35 1.42 -1.30
CA HIS A 230 16.40 1.49 -2.42
C HIS A 230 16.77 2.52 -3.51
N PRO A 231 17.34 3.71 -3.18
CA PRO A 231 17.73 4.66 -4.22
C PRO A 231 18.77 4.12 -5.21
N VAL A 232 19.68 3.25 -4.74
CA VAL A 232 20.67 2.59 -5.64
C VAL A 232 20.00 1.50 -6.46
N GLY A 233 19.05 0.76 -5.89
CA GLY A 233 18.26 -0.21 -6.64
C GLY A 233 17.44 0.45 -7.76
N ASP A 234 16.79 1.57 -7.47
CA ASP A 234 16.04 2.34 -8.47
C ASP A 234 16.95 2.84 -9.59
N ALA A 235 18.13 3.35 -9.25
CA ALA A 235 19.13 3.75 -10.23
C ALA A 235 19.65 2.55 -11.08
N ALA A 236 19.78 1.37 -10.48
CA ALA A 236 20.16 0.16 -11.21
C ALA A 236 19.09 -0.25 -12.23
N LEU A 237 17.80 -0.19 -11.86
CA LEU A 237 16.69 -0.45 -12.78
C LEU A 237 16.65 0.54 -13.94
N VAL A 238 16.83 1.83 -13.66
CA VAL A 238 16.89 2.89 -14.70
C VAL A 238 18.10 2.67 -15.62
N HIS A 239 19.23 2.28 -15.06
CA HIS A 239 20.44 2.01 -15.81
C HIS A 239 20.27 0.81 -16.77
N VAL A 240 19.76 -0.33 -16.26
CA VAL A 240 19.47 -1.51 -17.06
C VAL A 240 18.43 -1.20 -18.15
N ALA A 241 17.36 -0.50 -17.81
CA ALA A 241 16.33 -0.08 -18.76
C ALA A 241 16.92 0.75 -19.93
N ARG A 242 17.86 1.65 -19.65
CA ARG A 242 18.55 2.44 -20.66
C ARG A 242 19.42 1.57 -21.56
N LEU A 243 20.18 0.62 -20.99
CA LEU A 243 21.03 -0.31 -21.76
C LEU A 243 20.18 -1.21 -22.67
N VAL A 244 19.08 -1.75 -22.14
CA VAL A 244 18.15 -2.57 -22.92
C VAL A 244 17.58 -1.76 -24.09
N ARG A 245 17.16 -0.51 -23.87
CA ARG A 245 16.71 0.39 -24.95
C ARG A 245 17.76 0.65 -26.03
N GLY A 246 19.03 0.69 -25.65
CA GLY A 246 20.15 0.89 -26.60
C GLY A 246 20.38 -0.28 -27.55
N VAL A 247 19.91 -1.46 -27.21
CA VAL A 247 20.10 -2.69 -28.02
C VAL A 247 18.90 -3.02 -28.91
N VAL A 248 17.71 -2.53 -28.54
CA VAL A 248 16.47 -2.80 -29.29
C VAL A 248 16.30 -1.85 -30.46
N ARG A 249 15.51 -2.25 -31.47
CA ARG A 249 15.24 -1.47 -32.69
C ARG A 249 13.86 -0.84 -32.66
N GLU A 250 13.62 0.04 -33.60
CA GLU A 250 12.27 0.47 -33.93
C GLU A 250 11.41 -0.73 -34.36
N GLY A 251 10.22 -0.87 -33.77
CA GLY A 251 9.35 -2.04 -33.93
C GLY A 251 9.46 -3.09 -32.82
N ASP A 252 10.51 -3.08 -31.99
CA ASP A 252 10.58 -3.87 -30.77
C ASP A 252 9.84 -3.15 -29.64
N THR A 253 9.27 -3.92 -28.71
CA THR A 253 8.59 -3.33 -27.53
C THR A 253 9.33 -3.75 -26.27
N VAL A 254 9.80 -2.75 -25.49
CA VAL A 254 10.43 -2.96 -24.19
C VAL A 254 9.50 -2.51 -23.09
N ALA A 255 9.19 -3.39 -22.16
CA ALA A 255 8.30 -3.10 -21.06
C ALA A 255 8.91 -3.52 -19.71
N ARG A 256 8.60 -2.76 -18.64
CA ARG A 256 8.81 -3.26 -17.30
C ARG A 256 7.66 -4.20 -16.96
N TRP A 257 7.99 -5.46 -16.69
CA TRP A 257 7.02 -6.52 -16.47
C TRP A 257 6.57 -6.60 -15.01
N GLY A 258 7.49 -6.41 -14.09
CA GLY A 258 7.29 -6.43 -12.64
C GLY A 258 8.49 -5.82 -11.94
N GLY A 259 8.58 -5.83 -10.64
CA GLY A 259 9.63 -5.31 -9.79
C GLY A 259 10.98 -5.03 -10.47
N ASP A 260 11.81 -6.06 -10.62
CA ASP A 260 13.15 -6.09 -11.23
C ASP A 260 13.18 -6.76 -12.61
N GLU A 261 12.03 -7.08 -13.19
CA GLU A 261 11.89 -7.77 -14.47
C GLU A 261 11.58 -6.80 -15.62
N ILE A 262 12.32 -6.94 -16.73
CA ILE A 262 12.09 -6.26 -18.00
C ILE A 262 11.78 -7.31 -19.08
N ALA A 263 10.73 -7.08 -19.86
CA ALA A 263 10.34 -7.91 -20.99
C ALA A 263 10.60 -7.18 -22.31
N VAL A 264 11.15 -7.89 -23.30
CA VAL A 264 11.36 -7.37 -24.65
C VAL A 264 10.65 -8.28 -25.64
N LEU A 265 9.70 -7.71 -26.37
CA LEU A 265 9.00 -8.36 -27.47
C LEU A 265 9.73 -8.06 -28.78
N LEU A 266 10.13 -9.08 -29.48
CA LEU A 266 10.94 -9.03 -30.70
C LEU A 266 10.19 -9.70 -31.87
N PRO A 267 9.57 -8.95 -32.78
CA PRO A 267 9.05 -9.51 -34.03
C PRO A 267 10.22 -9.89 -34.95
N ALA A 268 10.80 -11.06 -34.74
CA ALA A 268 12.02 -11.52 -35.46
C ALA A 268 12.18 -13.03 -35.41
N PRO A 269 12.95 -13.62 -36.37
CA PRO A 269 13.33 -15.04 -36.37
C PRO A 269 14.17 -15.42 -35.14
N ALA A 270 14.14 -16.70 -34.76
CA ALA A 270 14.81 -17.24 -33.57
C ALA A 270 16.29 -16.84 -33.44
N ALA A 271 17.05 -16.93 -34.54
CA ALA A 271 18.46 -16.56 -34.54
C ALA A 271 18.70 -15.08 -34.19
N GLU A 272 17.85 -14.19 -34.66
CA GLU A 272 17.92 -12.76 -34.36
C GLU A 272 17.52 -12.48 -32.90
N VAL A 273 16.47 -13.15 -32.38
CA VAL A 273 16.07 -13.08 -30.98
C VAL A 273 17.21 -13.51 -30.06
N ALA A 274 17.85 -14.67 -30.35
CA ALA A 274 18.98 -15.17 -29.56
C ALA A 274 20.18 -14.20 -29.60
N ARG A 275 20.50 -13.65 -30.76
CA ARG A 275 21.60 -12.68 -30.93
C ARG A 275 21.34 -11.41 -30.09
N ARG A 276 20.12 -10.90 -30.11
CA ARG A 276 19.77 -9.70 -29.33
C ARG A 276 19.72 -9.97 -27.82
N ALA A 277 19.25 -11.13 -27.42
CA ALA A 277 19.30 -11.53 -26.01
C ALA A 277 20.74 -11.59 -25.49
N ALA A 278 21.66 -12.14 -26.27
CA ALA A 278 23.09 -12.14 -25.95
C ALA A 278 23.68 -10.73 -25.91
N ALA A 279 23.29 -9.84 -26.81
CA ALA A 279 23.70 -8.43 -26.81
C ALA A 279 23.18 -7.66 -25.61
N LEU A 280 21.92 -7.89 -25.17
CA LEU A 280 21.33 -7.32 -23.97
C LEU A 280 22.10 -7.74 -22.70
N HIS A 281 22.37 -9.03 -22.57
CA HIS A 281 23.16 -9.57 -21.46
C HIS A 281 24.57 -8.95 -21.43
N ALA A 282 25.28 -8.91 -22.54
CA ALA A 282 26.60 -8.32 -22.64
C ALA A 282 26.59 -6.81 -22.30
N ALA A 283 25.62 -6.06 -22.80
CA ALA A 283 25.51 -4.63 -22.52
C ALA A 283 25.40 -4.33 -21.03
N VAL A 284 24.64 -5.13 -20.26
CA VAL A 284 24.52 -4.95 -18.82
C VAL A 284 25.82 -5.36 -18.11
N ARG A 285 26.39 -6.52 -18.44
CA ARG A 285 27.62 -7.03 -17.81
C ARG A 285 28.80 -6.09 -18.02
N ASP A 286 28.93 -5.54 -19.23
CA ASP A 286 30.08 -4.75 -19.65
C ASP A 286 29.94 -3.25 -19.26
N THR A 287 28.77 -2.84 -18.74
CA THR A 287 28.49 -1.44 -18.36
C THR A 287 28.00 -1.35 -16.91
N PRO A 288 28.92 -1.28 -15.93
CA PRO A 288 28.53 -1.18 -14.52
C PRO A 288 27.85 0.16 -14.22
N LEU A 289 27.02 0.17 -13.16
CA LEU A 289 26.37 1.39 -12.68
C LEU A 289 27.39 2.27 -11.95
N THR A 290 27.49 3.55 -12.33
CA THR A 290 28.20 4.57 -11.56
C THR A 290 27.22 5.28 -10.63
N TRP A 291 27.48 5.24 -9.32
CA TRP A 291 26.68 5.90 -8.30
C TRP A 291 27.57 6.72 -7.35
N GLY A 292 27.60 8.03 -7.53
CA GLY A 292 28.61 8.90 -6.91
C GLY A 292 30.03 8.47 -7.32
N ASP A 293 30.89 8.26 -6.36
CA ASP A 293 32.28 7.79 -6.57
C ASP A 293 32.42 6.26 -6.64
N ARG A 294 31.30 5.54 -6.67
CA ARG A 294 31.28 4.06 -6.63
C ARG A 294 30.88 3.47 -7.97
N THR A 295 31.58 2.41 -8.33
CA THR A 295 31.18 1.54 -9.45
C THR A 295 30.53 0.29 -8.90
N VAL A 296 29.27 0.04 -9.29
CA VAL A 296 28.48 -1.10 -8.86
C VAL A 296 28.31 -2.04 -10.05
N PRO A 297 28.96 -3.22 -10.03
CA PRO A 297 28.77 -4.20 -11.07
C PRO A 297 27.35 -4.75 -11.02
N LEU A 298 26.71 -4.88 -12.17
CA LEU A 298 25.38 -5.45 -12.32
C LEU A 298 25.49 -6.69 -13.21
N SER A 299 24.66 -7.69 -12.92
CA SER A 299 24.46 -8.83 -13.81
C SER A 299 22.97 -9.11 -13.97
N VAL A 300 22.61 -9.73 -15.07
CA VAL A 300 21.23 -10.11 -15.37
C VAL A 300 21.18 -11.56 -15.82
N SER A 301 20.13 -12.26 -15.39
CA SER A 301 19.73 -13.52 -15.99
C SER A 301 18.70 -13.25 -17.07
N VAL A 302 18.82 -13.95 -18.20
CA VAL A 302 17.97 -13.72 -19.37
C VAL A 302 17.32 -15.03 -19.81
N GLY A 303 15.99 -15.03 -19.88
CA GLY A 303 15.17 -16.11 -20.42
C GLY A 303 14.62 -15.76 -21.80
N VAL A 304 14.73 -16.65 -22.76
CA VAL A 304 14.30 -16.44 -24.15
C VAL A 304 13.27 -17.47 -24.55
N ALA A 305 12.15 -17.03 -25.07
CA ALA A 305 11.20 -17.88 -25.79
C ALA A 305 11.00 -17.38 -27.21
N HIS A 306 10.79 -18.31 -28.15
CA HIS A 306 10.48 -18.00 -29.54
C HIS A 306 9.32 -18.85 -30.03
N ALA A 307 8.35 -18.20 -30.66
CA ALA A 307 7.20 -18.83 -31.31
C ALA A 307 7.28 -18.58 -32.83
N PRO A 308 7.43 -19.62 -33.65
CA PRO A 308 7.40 -19.45 -35.09
C PRO A 308 5.98 -19.24 -35.58
N ARG A 309 5.81 -18.37 -36.59
CA ARG A 309 4.58 -18.16 -37.37
C ARG A 309 3.29 -18.08 -36.55
N GLY A 310 3.13 -17.01 -35.80
CA GLY A 310 1.80 -16.59 -35.27
C GLY A 310 1.19 -17.45 -34.16
N SER A 311 1.95 -18.37 -33.59
CA SER A 311 1.53 -19.07 -32.37
C SER A 311 1.68 -18.22 -31.11
N GLY A 312 1.67 -16.89 -31.25
CA GLY A 312 1.99 -15.92 -30.20
C GLY A 312 0.86 -15.66 -29.23
N ASP A 313 0.51 -16.65 -28.40
CA ASP A 313 -0.14 -16.40 -27.13
C ASP A 313 0.92 -15.91 -26.14
N LEU A 314 0.73 -14.69 -25.60
CA LEU A 314 1.65 -14.09 -24.64
C LEU A 314 1.83 -14.97 -23.40
N ALA A 315 0.78 -15.65 -22.94
CA ALA A 315 0.86 -16.52 -21.76
C ALA A 315 1.81 -17.71 -22.03
N ARG A 316 1.77 -18.29 -23.23
CA ARG A 316 2.67 -19.37 -23.62
C ARG A 316 4.11 -18.87 -23.82
N LEU A 317 4.30 -17.71 -24.49
CA LEU A 317 5.61 -17.08 -24.64
C LEU A 317 6.23 -16.76 -23.30
N TYR A 318 5.44 -16.16 -22.41
CA TYR A 318 5.89 -15.81 -21.05
C TYR A 318 6.26 -17.07 -20.27
N ALA A 319 5.41 -18.08 -20.23
CA ALA A 319 5.69 -19.31 -19.50
C ALA A 319 6.98 -20.00 -19.98
N ALA A 320 7.22 -20.04 -21.29
CA ALA A 320 8.45 -20.62 -21.85
C ALA A 320 9.69 -19.76 -21.53
N ALA A 321 9.59 -18.44 -21.61
CA ALA A 321 10.66 -17.52 -21.27
C ALA A 321 10.97 -17.52 -19.76
N ASP A 322 9.95 -17.64 -18.90
CA ASP A 322 10.08 -17.72 -17.44
C ASP A 322 10.81 -19.01 -17.02
N VAL A 323 10.45 -20.15 -17.61
CA VAL A 323 11.18 -21.42 -17.41
C VAL A 323 12.64 -21.28 -17.85
N ALA A 324 12.90 -20.65 -19.00
CA ALA A 324 14.27 -20.38 -19.43
C ALA A 324 15.02 -19.46 -18.49
N LEU A 325 14.37 -18.41 -18.00
CA LEU A 325 14.93 -17.49 -17.00
C LEU A 325 15.26 -18.21 -15.68
N TYR A 326 14.38 -19.09 -15.25
CA TYR A 326 14.62 -19.94 -14.08
C TYR A 326 15.85 -20.82 -14.29
N ASP A 327 15.98 -21.49 -15.45
CA ASP A 327 17.15 -22.31 -15.81
C ASP A 327 18.45 -21.47 -15.79
N ALA A 328 18.40 -20.21 -16.26
CA ALA A 328 19.53 -19.29 -16.21
C ALA A 328 19.94 -18.97 -14.76
N LYS A 329 18.96 -18.73 -13.88
CA LYS A 329 19.20 -18.44 -12.45
C LYS A 329 19.77 -19.64 -11.70
N GLU A 330 19.21 -20.83 -11.90
CA GLU A 330 19.68 -22.08 -11.27
C GLU A 330 21.08 -22.51 -11.77
N SER A 331 21.38 -22.27 -13.03
CA SER A 331 22.69 -22.61 -13.64
C SER A 331 23.81 -21.66 -13.19
N GLY A 332 23.58 -20.70 -12.28
CA GLY A 332 24.61 -19.83 -11.72
C GLY A 332 24.45 -18.36 -12.06
N ARG A 333 23.33 -17.93 -12.66
CA ARG A 333 23.02 -16.53 -13.03
C ARG A 333 23.97 -15.97 -14.11
N ASP A 334 23.88 -14.67 -14.38
CA ASP A 334 24.73 -13.94 -15.35
C ASP A 334 24.84 -14.67 -16.70
N ARG A 335 23.69 -15.06 -17.27
CA ARG A 335 23.63 -15.80 -18.52
C ARG A 335 22.30 -15.71 -19.23
N VAL A 336 22.31 -16.18 -20.47
CA VAL A 336 21.12 -16.34 -21.31
C VAL A 336 20.78 -17.83 -21.39
N ALA A 337 19.52 -18.19 -21.19
CA ALA A 337 18.95 -19.48 -21.48
C ALA A 337 17.77 -19.33 -22.46
N SER A 338 17.49 -20.35 -23.28
CA SER A 338 16.41 -20.28 -24.25
C SER A 338 15.60 -21.57 -24.30
N ARG A 339 14.29 -21.42 -24.52
CA ARG A 339 13.36 -22.51 -24.78
C ARG A 339 12.51 -22.20 -26.01
N PRO A 340 12.54 -23.07 -27.06
CA PRO A 340 11.61 -22.93 -28.18
C PRO A 340 10.20 -23.30 -27.73
N ILE A 341 9.20 -22.65 -28.31
CA ILE A 341 7.80 -23.08 -28.19
C ILE A 341 7.56 -24.03 -29.37
N GLU A 342 7.21 -25.28 -29.09
CA GLU A 342 6.79 -26.23 -30.13
C GLU A 342 5.52 -25.67 -30.79
N ALA A 343 5.50 -25.72 -32.14
CA ALA A 343 4.32 -25.39 -32.91
C ALA A 343 3.15 -26.26 -32.43
N ALA A 344 2.01 -25.64 -32.09
CA ALA A 344 0.83 -26.44 -31.79
C ALA A 344 0.52 -27.34 -32.99
N GLU A 345 0.46 -28.65 -32.76
CA GLU A 345 -0.02 -29.59 -33.76
C GLU A 345 -1.39 -29.10 -34.22
N GLN A 346 -1.51 -28.74 -35.49
CA GLN A 346 -2.81 -28.45 -36.07
C GLN A 346 -3.61 -29.75 -36.01
N PRO A 347 -4.84 -29.76 -35.50
CA PRO A 347 -5.69 -30.93 -35.58
C PRO A 347 -5.83 -31.26 -37.07
N VAL A 348 -5.41 -32.46 -37.44
CA VAL A 348 -5.57 -33.02 -38.78
C VAL A 348 -7.07 -33.01 -39.06
N SER A 349 -7.49 -32.22 -40.05
CA SER A 349 -8.87 -32.09 -40.54
C SER A 349 -9.33 -33.35 -41.26
#